data_26df726bedfc6be83b8f069bf1660ff7
#
_entry.id   26df726bedfc6be83b8f069bf1660ff7
#
_cell.length_a   1.000
_cell.length_b   1.000
_cell.length_c   1.000
_cell.angle_alpha   90.00
_cell.angle_beta   90.00
_cell.angle_gamma   90.00
#
_symmetry.space_group_name_H-M   'P 1'
#
loop_
_entity.id
_entity.type
_entity.pdbx_description
1 polymer ?
#
loop_
_entity_poly.entity_id
_entity_poly.type
_entity_poly.pdbx_seq_one_letter_code
_entity_poly.pdbx_strand_id
1 'polypeptide(L)'
;MYIETKNLVKTFNGRNVVDGVSLHVEKGQVVGLLGPNGAGKTTSFYMIVGIEKPTTGIITVDGKDITMLPMYKRAAEGIGYLPQEASIFRSMTVEENIRAMLETTNKNRDEINQIVNSLIDEFNIGHVRDRKGMQLSGGERRRVEIARCLALEPNFILLDEPFAGVDPIAVA
;
A
#
# COMPACT_ATOMS: atom_id res chain seq x y z
N MET A 1 7.86 4.61 -16.41
CA MET A 1 7.96 3.77 -15.20
C MET A 1 6.79 2.81 -15.19
N TYR A 2 7.05 1.53 -15.00
CA TYR A 2 6.02 0.48 -15.00
C TYR A 2 6.35 -0.62 -13.97
N ILE A 3 5.32 -1.32 -13.52
CA ILE A 3 5.44 -2.57 -12.76
C ILE A 3 4.93 -3.72 -13.64
N GLU A 4 5.65 -4.81 -13.70
CA GLU A 4 5.29 -5.97 -14.50
C GLU A 4 5.43 -7.27 -13.69
N THR A 5 4.48 -8.17 -13.89
CA THR A 5 4.57 -9.54 -13.38
C THR A 5 4.49 -10.51 -14.55
N LYS A 6 5.26 -11.59 -14.51
CA LYS A 6 5.27 -12.64 -15.55
C LYS A 6 5.04 -14.00 -14.91
N ASN A 7 3.94 -14.64 -15.30
CA ASN A 7 3.59 -16.02 -14.93
C ASN A 7 3.71 -16.29 -13.42
N LEU A 8 3.16 -15.38 -12.60
CA LEU A 8 3.19 -15.57 -11.15
C LEU A 8 2.37 -16.79 -10.75
N VAL A 9 2.98 -17.70 -10.01
CA VAL A 9 2.34 -18.85 -9.39
C VAL A 9 2.59 -18.82 -7.90
N LYS A 10 1.55 -19.09 -7.12
CA LYS A 10 1.66 -19.36 -5.69
C LYS A 10 0.96 -20.66 -5.35
N THR A 11 1.72 -21.59 -4.77
CA THR A 11 1.23 -22.90 -4.35
C THR A 11 1.22 -22.98 -2.83
N PHE A 12 0.09 -23.37 -2.24
CA PHE A 12 -0.03 -23.74 -0.83
C PHE A 12 -0.54 -25.18 -0.74
N ASN A 13 0.13 -26.01 0.03
CA ASN A 13 -0.25 -27.42 0.25
C ASN A 13 -0.56 -28.18 -1.05
N GLY A 14 0.27 -27.98 -2.09
CA GLY A 14 0.12 -28.64 -3.37
C GLY A 14 -0.96 -28.09 -4.30
N ARG A 15 -1.68 -27.03 -3.90
CA ARG A 15 -2.71 -26.36 -4.70
C ARG A 15 -2.24 -24.98 -5.13
N ASN A 16 -2.36 -24.67 -6.43
CA ASN A 16 -2.12 -23.32 -6.92
C ASN A 16 -3.29 -22.40 -6.51
N VAL A 17 -2.98 -21.40 -5.68
CA VAL A 17 -3.92 -20.33 -5.31
C VAL A 17 -3.84 -19.18 -6.30
N VAL A 18 -2.65 -18.96 -6.87
CA VAL A 18 -2.42 -18.10 -8.03
C VAL A 18 -1.75 -18.95 -9.10
N ASP A 19 -2.22 -18.88 -10.33
CA ASP A 19 -1.77 -19.77 -11.41
C ASP A 19 -1.52 -18.96 -12.70
N GLY A 20 -0.25 -18.61 -12.94
CA GLY A 20 0.22 -17.97 -14.17
C GLY A 20 -0.23 -16.50 -14.36
N VAL A 21 -0.45 -15.73 -13.29
CA VAL A 21 -0.90 -14.33 -13.40
C VAL A 21 0.21 -13.44 -13.95
N SER A 22 -0.09 -12.75 -15.05
CA SER A 22 0.78 -11.73 -15.65
C SER A 22 0.03 -10.40 -15.74
N LEU A 23 0.65 -9.33 -15.24
CA LEU A 23 0.10 -7.98 -15.19
C LEU A 23 1.15 -6.99 -15.68
N HIS A 24 0.70 -5.92 -16.29
CA HIS A 24 1.52 -4.76 -16.63
C HIS A 24 0.76 -3.49 -16.29
N VAL A 25 1.38 -2.60 -15.51
CA VAL A 25 0.79 -1.35 -15.05
C VAL A 25 1.79 -0.23 -15.23
N GLU A 26 1.46 0.77 -16.03
CA GLU A 26 2.27 1.96 -16.22
C GLU A 26 1.94 3.04 -15.17
N LYS A 27 2.90 3.89 -14.87
CA LYS A 27 2.69 5.04 -13.98
C LYS A 27 1.56 5.92 -14.52
N GLY A 28 0.60 6.25 -13.65
CA GLY A 28 -0.59 7.02 -14.00
C GLY A 28 -1.78 6.18 -14.48
N GLN A 29 -1.62 4.87 -14.67
CA GLN A 29 -2.74 3.98 -14.97
C GLN A 29 -3.44 3.50 -13.70
N VAL A 30 -4.76 3.29 -13.82
CA VAL A 30 -5.58 2.59 -12.83
C VAL A 30 -5.97 1.23 -13.39
N VAL A 31 -5.53 0.16 -12.75
CA VAL A 31 -5.79 -1.22 -13.18
C VAL A 31 -6.55 -1.97 -12.08
N GLY A 32 -7.71 -2.55 -12.42
CA GLY A 32 -8.51 -3.36 -11.50
C GLY A 32 -8.23 -4.85 -11.66
N LEU A 33 -7.88 -5.53 -10.57
CA LEU A 33 -7.82 -6.99 -10.51
C LEU A 33 -9.15 -7.54 -10.02
N LEU A 34 -9.95 -8.06 -10.94
CA LEU A 34 -11.30 -8.54 -10.67
C LEU A 34 -11.34 -10.07 -10.58
N GLY A 35 -12.27 -10.59 -9.80
CA GLY A 35 -12.51 -12.02 -9.66
C GLY A 35 -13.31 -12.35 -8.39
N PRO A 36 -13.85 -13.56 -8.28
CA PRO A 36 -14.61 -14.01 -7.10
C PRO A 36 -13.73 -14.09 -5.85
N ASN A 37 -14.38 -14.26 -4.69
CA ASN A 37 -13.66 -14.53 -3.44
C ASN A 37 -12.87 -15.83 -3.56
N GLY A 38 -11.64 -15.85 -3.07
CA GLY A 38 -10.74 -16.99 -3.20
C GLY A 38 -10.03 -17.14 -4.54
N ALA A 39 -10.21 -16.21 -5.50
CA ALA A 39 -9.53 -16.24 -6.80
C ALA A 39 -8.03 -15.87 -6.74
N GLY A 40 -7.45 -15.68 -5.55
CA GLY A 40 -6.04 -15.35 -5.40
C GLY A 40 -5.67 -13.87 -5.55
N LYS A 41 -6.66 -12.95 -5.60
CA LYS A 41 -6.40 -11.50 -5.74
C LYS A 41 -5.46 -10.97 -4.67
N THR A 42 -5.84 -11.09 -3.40
CA THR A 42 -5.02 -10.66 -2.25
C THR A 42 -3.65 -11.35 -2.22
N THR A 43 -3.59 -12.64 -2.59
CA THR A 43 -2.32 -13.37 -2.68
C THR A 43 -1.43 -12.78 -3.79
N SER A 44 -2.00 -12.40 -4.93
CA SER A 44 -1.26 -11.72 -6.00
C SER A 44 -0.73 -10.36 -5.53
N PHE A 45 -1.53 -9.57 -4.82
CA PHE A 45 -1.08 -8.33 -4.18
C PHE A 45 0.06 -8.58 -3.20
N TYR A 46 -0.06 -9.58 -2.32
CA TYR A 46 0.97 -9.94 -1.35
C TYR A 46 2.28 -10.34 -2.00
N MET A 47 2.22 -11.03 -3.14
CA MET A 47 3.43 -11.34 -3.92
C MET A 47 4.07 -10.08 -4.51
N ILE A 48 3.27 -9.14 -5.03
CA ILE A 48 3.78 -7.88 -5.61
C ILE A 48 4.35 -6.96 -4.53
N VAL A 49 3.72 -6.87 -3.36
CA VAL A 49 4.18 -6.04 -2.24
C VAL A 49 5.38 -6.65 -1.51
N GLY A 50 5.56 -7.99 -1.58
CA GLY A 50 6.66 -8.71 -0.93
C GLY A 50 6.34 -9.24 0.46
N ILE A 51 5.05 -9.35 0.81
CA ILE A 51 4.57 -10.07 2.00
C ILE A 51 4.70 -11.58 1.77
N GLU A 52 4.33 -12.04 0.57
CA GLU A 52 4.46 -13.42 0.14
C GLU A 52 5.49 -13.55 -1.01
N LYS A 53 6.21 -14.67 -1.03
CA LYS A 53 7.11 -15.00 -2.14
C LYS A 53 6.36 -15.84 -3.17
N PRO A 54 6.47 -15.56 -4.46
CA PRO A 54 5.92 -16.44 -5.49
C PRO A 54 6.65 -17.82 -5.46
N THR A 55 5.92 -18.87 -5.83
CA THR A 55 6.51 -20.20 -6.07
C THR A 55 7.32 -20.18 -7.36
N THR A 56 6.77 -19.56 -8.41
CA THR A 56 7.45 -19.28 -9.68
C THR A 56 6.94 -17.95 -10.26
N GLY A 57 7.61 -17.46 -11.30
CA GLY A 57 7.32 -16.19 -11.95
C GLY A 57 8.25 -15.08 -11.48
N ILE A 58 8.13 -13.92 -12.11
CA ILE A 58 9.03 -12.77 -11.93
C ILE A 58 8.19 -11.51 -11.71
N ILE A 59 8.69 -10.62 -10.85
CA ILE A 59 8.13 -9.29 -10.59
C ILE A 59 9.20 -8.26 -10.85
N THR A 60 8.92 -7.27 -11.71
CA THR A 60 9.89 -6.22 -12.05
C THR A 60 9.28 -4.83 -11.89
N VAL A 61 10.13 -3.85 -11.57
CA VAL A 61 9.85 -2.40 -11.67
C VAL A 61 10.85 -1.80 -12.64
N ASP A 62 10.38 -1.22 -13.74
CA ASP A 62 11.23 -0.71 -14.84
C ASP A 62 12.30 -1.71 -15.30
N GLY A 63 11.93 -3.00 -15.41
CA GLY A 63 12.84 -4.07 -15.79
C GLY A 63 13.77 -4.58 -14.69
N LYS A 64 13.85 -3.91 -13.54
CA LYS A 64 14.61 -4.37 -12.38
C LYS A 64 13.86 -5.47 -11.65
N ASP A 65 14.47 -6.65 -11.51
CA ASP A 65 13.88 -7.76 -10.76
C ASP A 65 13.81 -7.46 -9.26
N ILE A 66 12.59 -7.48 -8.74
CA ILE A 66 12.30 -7.28 -7.32
C ILE A 66 11.68 -8.53 -6.66
N THR A 67 11.61 -9.65 -7.38
CA THR A 67 10.88 -10.86 -6.99
C THR A 67 11.23 -11.35 -5.58
N MET A 68 12.51 -11.31 -5.22
CA MET A 68 12.99 -11.78 -3.93
C MET A 68 13.26 -10.67 -2.92
N LEU A 69 13.02 -9.40 -3.28
CA LEU A 69 13.20 -8.29 -2.37
C LEU A 69 12.11 -8.29 -1.28
N PRO A 70 12.47 -8.05 -0.01
CA PRO A 70 11.51 -7.87 1.06
C PRO A 70 10.71 -6.58 0.89
N MET A 71 9.54 -6.50 1.54
CA MET A 71 8.59 -5.39 1.43
C MET A 71 9.23 -4.00 1.57
N TYR A 72 10.10 -3.78 2.58
CA TYR A 72 10.73 -2.47 2.79
C TYR A 72 11.65 -2.03 1.64
N LYS A 73 12.31 -2.98 0.95
CA LYS A 73 13.11 -2.67 -0.24
C LYS A 73 12.22 -2.35 -1.43
N ARG A 74 11.07 -3.03 -1.57
CA ARG A 74 10.09 -2.70 -2.62
C ARG A 74 9.43 -1.35 -2.38
N ALA A 75 9.21 -0.96 -1.13
CA ALA A 75 8.77 0.40 -0.79
C ALA A 75 9.80 1.44 -1.27
N ALA A 76 11.10 1.18 -1.12
CA ALA A 76 12.17 2.05 -1.64
C ALA A 76 12.21 2.08 -3.18
N GLU A 77 11.70 1.05 -3.89
CA GLU A 77 11.48 1.06 -5.34
C GLU A 77 10.18 1.77 -5.76
N GLY A 78 9.47 2.38 -4.80
CA GLY A 78 8.26 3.17 -5.04
C GLY A 78 6.95 2.39 -5.04
N ILE A 79 6.87 1.25 -4.39
CA ILE A 79 5.63 0.46 -4.23
C ILE A 79 5.01 0.78 -2.88
N GLY A 80 3.84 1.45 -2.88
CA GLY A 80 2.98 1.64 -1.72
C GLY A 80 1.92 0.54 -1.62
N TYR A 81 1.50 0.26 -0.39
CA TYR A 81 0.44 -0.72 -0.12
C TYR A 81 -0.53 -0.21 0.93
N LEU A 82 -1.82 -0.25 0.60
CA LEU A 82 -2.90 0.07 1.51
C LEU A 82 -3.75 -1.18 1.74
N PRO A 83 -3.60 -1.86 2.88
CA PRO A 83 -4.32 -3.09 3.18
C PRO A 83 -5.81 -2.84 3.42
N GLN A 84 -6.60 -3.92 3.31
CA GLN A 84 -8.01 -3.92 3.68
C GLN A 84 -8.19 -3.69 5.19
N GLU A 85 -7.37 -4.33 6.01
CA GLU A 85 -7.42 -4.18 7.46
C GLU A 85 -6.73 -2.91 7.94
N ALA A 86 -7.18 -2.40 9.10
CA ALA A 86 -6.60 -1.21 9.70
C ALA A 86 -5.13 -1.40 10.06
N SER A 87 -4.27 -0.55 9.50
CA SER A 87 -2.81 -0.62 9.65
C SER A 87 -2.21 0.49 10.52
N ILE A 88 -3.06 1.33 11.13
CA ILE A 88 -2.62 2.47 11.94
C ILE A 88 -1.86 2.05 13.20
N PHE A 89 -0.81 2.77 13.56
CA PHE A 89 -0.14 2.62 14.86
C PHE A 89 -1.02 3.19 15.96
N ARG A 90 -1.72 2.31 16.69
CA ARG A 90 -2.80 2.67 17.61
C ARG A 90 -2.38 3.55 18.77
N SER A 91 -1.14 3.41 19.26
CA SER A 91 -0.59 4.17 20.39
C SER A 91 0.06 5.50 20.00
N MET A 92 0.34 5.72 18.72
CA MET A 92 0.92 6.93 18.18
C MET A 92 -0.18 7.95 17.81
N THR A 93 0.15 9.24 17.87
CA THR A 93 -0.71 10.31 17.35
C THR A 93 -0.80 10.27 15.83
N VAL A 94 -1.71 11.05 15.24
CA VAL A 94 -1.82 11.20 13.79
C VAL A 94 -0.50 11.70 13.20
N GLU A 95 0.08 12.75 13.78
CA GLU A 95 1.37 13.28 13.34
C GLU A 95 2.47 12.23 13.42
N GLU A 96 2.61 11.55 14.55
CA GLU A 96 3.61 10.50 14.76
C GLU A 96 3.44 9.34 13.77
N ASN A 97 2.20 8.96 13.43
CA ASN A 97 1.91 7.94 12.43
C ASN A 97 2.47 8.27 11.05
N ILE A 98 2.33 9.52 10.60
CA ILE A 98 2.85 9.97 9.30
C ILE A 98 4.36 10.13 9.37
N ARG A 99 4.87 10.76 10.43
CA ARG A 99 6.30 11.02 10.66
C ARG A 99 7.14 9.73 10.68
N ALA A 100 6.64 8.67 11.33
CA ALA A 100 7.32 7.39 11.43
C ALA A 100 7.68 6.78 10.07
N MET A 101 6.91 7.04 9.02
CA MET A 101 7.22 6.57 7.67
C MET A 101 8.42 7.31 7.09
N LEU A 102 8.59 8.58 7.44
CA LEU A 102 9.66 9.45 6.92
C LEU A 102 11.00 9.28 7.65
N GLU A 103 10.98 8.75 8.88
CA GLU A 103 12.21 8.47 9.64
C GLU A 103 13.14 7.45 8.98
N THR A 104 12.60 6.64 8.06
CA THR A 104 13.39 5.68 7.27
C THR A 104 14.04 6.31 6.03
N THR A 105 13.77 7.59 5.77
CA THR A 105 14.31 8.35 4.62
C THR A 105 15.52 9.19 5.01
N ASN A 106 16.25 9.69 4.01
CA ASN A 106 17.38 10.61 4.24
C ASN A 106 16.94 12.09 4.31
N LYS A 107 15.64 12.35 4.47
CA LYS A 107 15.09 13.71 4.54
C LYS A 107 15.49 14.37 5.87
N ASN A 108 15.80 15.66 5.85
CA ASN A 108 16.08 16.42 7.06
C ASN A 108 14.78 16.76 7.82
N ARG A 109 14.92 17.28 9.03
CA ARG A 109 13.80 17.58 9.92
C ARG A 109 12.80 18.58 9.32
N ASP A 110 13.28 19.58 8.58
CA ASP A 110 12.40 20.61 8.02
C ASP A 110 11.62 20.06 6.83
N GLU A 111 12.24 19.24 5.98
CA GLU A 111 11.56 18.51 4.91
C GLU A 111 10.47 17.57 5.47
N ILE A 112 10.79 16.82 6.53
CA ILE A 112 9.83 15.94 7.19
C ILE A 112 8.65 16.76 7.73
N ASN A 113 8.89 17.89 8.40
CA ASN A 113 7.84 18.76 8.92
C ASN A 113 6.94 19.31 7.80
N GLN A 114 7.52 19.72 6.67
CA GLN A 114 6.76 20.21 5.52
C GLN A 114 5.84 19.11 4.94
N ILE A 115 6.36 17.90 4.75
CA ILE A 115 5.58 16.78 4.20
C ILE A 115 4.44 16.40 5.18
N VAL A 116 4.75 16.30 6.47
CA VAL A 116 3.74 15.96 7.50
C VAL A 116 2.62 17.00 7.51
N ASN A 117 2.96 18.30 7.51
CA ASN A 117 1.96 19.37 7.51
C ASN A 117 1.12 19.34 6.23
N SER A 118 1.75 19.21 5.06
CA SER A 118 1.05 19.12 3.78
C SER A 118 0.06 17.97 3.74
N LEU A 119 0.44 16.79 4.21
CA LEU A 119 -0.45 15.61 4.25
C LEU A 119 -1.59 15.80 5.26
N ILE A 120 -1.33 16.38 6.43
CA ILE A 120 -2.35 16.67 7.43
C ILE A 120 -3.42 17.63 6.86
N ASP A 121 -2.99 18.65 6.12
CA ASP A 121 -3.87 19.63 5.50
C ASP A 121 -4.66 19.02 4.32
N GLU A 122 -3.97 18.30 3.42
CA GLU A 122 -4.56 17.66 2.24
C GLU A 122 -5.67 16.67 2.61
N PHE A 123 -5.45 15.88 3.68
CA PHE A 123 -6.43 14.90 4.14
C PHE A 123 -7.43 15.44 5.18
N ASN A 124 -7.41 16.75 5.49
CA ASN A 124 -8.28 17.39 6.46
C ASN A 124 -8.31 16.66 7.81
N ILE A 125 -7.15 16.30 8.35
CA ILE A 125 -6.97 15.59 9.62
C ILE A 125 -6.28 16.44 10.70
N GLY A 126 -6.16 17.76 10.46
CA GLY A 126 -5.54 18.70 11.41
C GLY A 126 -6.26 18.76 12.76
N HIS A 127 -7.60 18.65 12.77
CA HIS A 127 -8.41 18.66 14.00
C HIS A 127 -8.19 17.45 14.92
N VAL A 128 -7.52 16.39 14.42
CA VAL A 128 -7.19 15.17 15.18
C VAL A 128 -5.67 14.92 15.25
N ARG A 129 -4.85 15.91 14.88
CA ARG A 129 -3.39 15.80 14.77
C ARG A 129 -2.73 15.13 15.99
N ASP A 130 -3.14 15.54 17.20
CA ASP A 130 -2.57 15.08 18.47
C ASP A 130 -3.33 13.89 19.08
N ARG A 131 -4.39 13.40 18.41
CA ARG A 131 -5.13 12.22 18.87
C ARG A 131 -4.40 10.94 18.49
N LYS A 132 -4.44 9.97 19.41
CA LYS A 132 -3.89 8.64 19.15
C LYS A 132 -4.74 7.86 18.16
N GLY A 133 -4.12 7.00 17.35
CA GLY A 133 -4.80 6.19 16.35
C GLY A 133 -6.00 5.39 16.88
N MET A 134 -5.95 4.95 18.15
CA MET A 134 -7.06 4.23 18.79
C MET A 134 -8.30 5.11 19.06
N GLN A 135 -8.17 6.41 19.04
CA GLN A 135 -9.23 7.38 19.34
C GLN A 135 -9.94 7.90 18.08
N LEU A 136 -9.47 7.49 16.90
CA LEU A 136 -10.00 7.96 15.62
C LEU A 136 -11.23 7.18 15.20
N SER A 137 -12.17 7.89 14.58
CA SER A 137 -13.27 7.27 13.82
C SER A 137 -12.73 6.45 12.64
N GLY A 138 -13.55 5.57 12.06
CA GLY A 138 -13.17 4.78 10.91
C GLY A 138 -12.68 5.62 9.72
N GLY A 139 -13.40 6.70 9.40
CA GLY A 139 -13.04 7.61 8.31
C GLY A 139 -11.76 8.42 8.57
N GLU A 140 -11.57 8.93 9.79
CA GLU A 140 -10.33 9.62 10.19
C GLU A 140 -9.13 8.65 10.10
N ARG A 141 -9.30 7.44 10.62
CA ARG A 141 -8.28 6.39 10.56
C ARG A 141 -7.87 6.08 9.13
N ARG A 142 -8.84 5.89 8.23
CA ARG A 142 -8.57 5.59 6.82
C ARG A 142 -7.80 6.73 6.15
N ARG A 143 -8.13 7.99 6.42
CA ARG A 143 -7.39 9.15 5.90
C ARG A 143 -5.94 9.18 6.39
N VAL A 144 -5.70 8.87 7.66
CA VAL A 144 -4.33 8.77 8.21
C VAL A 144 -3.55 7.64 7.56
N GLU A 145 -4.15 6.48 7.32
CA GLU A 145 -3.51 5.34 6.64
C GLU A 145 -3.11 5.68 5.20
N ILE A 146 -3.98 6.41 4.49
CA ILE A 146 -3.67 6.89 3.13
C ILE A 146 -2.52 7.91 3.19
N ALA A 147 -2.60 8.90 4.08
CA ALA A 147 -1.53 9.89 4.26
C ALA A 147 -0.17 9.22 4.56
N ARG A 148 -0.15 8.19 5.42
CA ARG A 148 1.05 7.38 5.69
C ARG A 148 1.60 6.69 4.45
N CYS A 149 0.71 6.10 3.64
CA CYS A 149 1.12 5.45 2.39
C CYS A 149 1.75 6.44 1.43
N LEU A 150 1.19 7.65 1.32
CA LEU A 150 1.66 8.71 0.43
C LEU A 150 2.91 9.43 0.94
N ALA A 151 3.21 9.37 2.24
CA ALA A 151 4.38 10.03 2.83
C ALA A 151 5.70 9.62 2.17
N LEU A 152 5.80 8.39 1.66
CA LEU A 152 6.96 7.88 0.94
C LEU A 152 6.95 8.19 -0.57
N GLU A 153 5.97 8.97 -1.04
CA GLU A 153 5.83 9.36 -2.45
C GLU A 153 5.89 8.16 -3.43
N PRO A 154 5.06 7.13 -3.22
CA PRO A 154 5.14 5.92 -4.03
C PRO A 154 4.78 6.20 -5.49
N ASN A 155 5.43 5.50 -6.43
CA ASN A 155 5.09 5.56 -7.85
C ASN A 155 3.90 4.69 -8.21
N PHE A 156 3.67 3.64 -7.44
CA PHE A 156 2.56 2.69 -7.57
C PHE A 156 1.95 2.44 -6.20
N ILE A 157 0.63 2.40 -6.13
CA ILE A 157 -0.11 2.07 -4.91
C ILE A 157 -1.00 0.88 -5.20
N LEU A 158 -0.85 -0.17 -4.39
CA LEU A 158 -1.73 -1.32 -4.41
C LEU A 158 -2.79 -1.14 -3.32
N LEU A 159 -4.07 -1.14 -3.74
CA LEU A 159 -5.23 -0.96 -2.87
C LEU A 159 -5.97 -2.31 -2.78
N ASP A 160 -5.96 -2.94 -1.61
CA ASP A 160 -6.68 -4.20 -1.40
C ASP A 160 -8.07 -3.90 -0.84
N GLU A 161 -9.09 -4.18 -1.65
CA GLU A 161 -10.50 -3.93 -1.34
C GLU A 161 -10.78 -2.51 -0.75
N PRO A 162 -10.39 -1.42 -1.44
CA PRO A 162 -10.38 -0.07 -0.88
C PRO A 162 -11.77 0.44 -0.46
N PHE A 163 -12.84 -0.17 -0.97
CA PHE A 163 -14.24 0.18 -0.68
C PHE A 163 -14.93 -0.83 0.24
N ALA A 164 -14.21 -1.80 0.81
CA ALA A 164 -14.80 -2.75 1.75
C ALA A 164 -15.39 -2.01 2.95
N GLY A 165 -16.68 -2.23 3.21
CA GLY A 165 -17.41 -1.58 4.32
C GLY A 165 -17.81 -0.11 4.08
N VAL A 166 -17.63 0.43 2.87
CA VAL A 166 -18.19 1.72 2.47
C VAL A 166 -19.58 1.52 1.89
N ASP A 167 -20.55 2.31 2.35
CA ASP A 167 -21.91 2.29 1.78
C ASP A 167 -21.83 2.66 0.27
N PRO A 168 -22.38 1.84 -0.65
CA PRO A 168 -22.35 2.11 -2.07
C PRO A 168 -22.94 3.47 -2.48
N ILE A 169 -23.84 4.02 -1.67
CA ILE A 169 -24.47 5.34 -1.89
C ILE A 169 -23.51 6.50 -1.60
N ALA A 170 -22.47 6.28 -0.81
CA ALA A 170 -21.47 7.30 -0.48
C ALA A 170 -20.35 7.43 -1.51
N VAL A 171 -20.37 6.61 -2.58
CA VAL A 171 -19.31 6.54 -3.61
C VAL A 171 -19.76 7.19 -4.94
N ALA A 172 -20.96 7.75 -4.99
CA ALA A 172 -21.52 8.41 -6.19
C ALA A 172 -21.15 9.90 -6.25
#